data_296f6c98796bc369b8636e537200cf4f
#
_entry.id   296f6c98796bc369b8636e537200cf4f
#
_cell.length_a   1.000
_cell.length_b   1.000
_cell.length_c   1.000
_cell.angle_alpha   90.00
_cell.angle_beta   90.00
_cell.angle_gamma   90.00
#
_symmetry.space_group_name_H-M   'P 1'
#
loop_
_entity.id
_entity.type
_entity.pdbx_description
1 polymer ?
#
loop_
_entity_poly.entity_id
_entity_poly.type
_entity_poly.pdbx_seq_one_letter_code
_entity_poly.pdbx_strand_id
1 'polypeptide(L)'
;IAVIGGGPAGLSCAYYLAVMGHKVTIFEQRHHLGGMLRYGIPSYRLPRERLQAEIDWILSAGIDVELDHSVNGEGLARLRDEFDAVYLAIGAHSDKKLGLPGEEALGVESAVKMLRAIGDDELPDLSGQRVCVIGGGNVAMDVARSAVRCGAEKVSIVYRRRICDMTAQDAEIAGAQAEGCEVL
;
A
#
# COMPACT_ATOMS: atom_id res chain seq x y z
N ILE A 1 -21.43 -5.15 13.66
CA ILE A 1 -21.13 -5.18 12.22
C ILE A 1 -19.66 -5.55 12.05
N ALA A 2 -19.37 -6.51 11.16
CA ALA A 2 -17.99 -6.86 10.78
C ALA A 2 -17.55 -6.02 9.57
N VAL A 3 -16.35 -5.45 9.63
CA VAL A 3 -15.70 -4.75 8.52
C VAL A 3 -14.42 -5.50 8.16
N ILE A 4 -14.34 -6.03 6.93
CA ILE A 4 -13.19 -6.80 6.48
C ILE A 4 -12.24 -5.90 5.68
N GLY A 5 -11.12 -5.57 6.30
CA GLY A 5 -10.07 -4.68 5.79
C GLY A 5 -10.02 -3.34 6.50
N GLY A 6 -8.86 -3.03 7.07
CA GLY A 6 -8.56 -1.80 7.82
C GLY A 6 -7.94 -0.68 6.98
N GLY A 7 -8.21 -0.67 5.67
CA GLY A 7 -7.83 0.43 4.79
C GLY A 7 -8.79 1.63 4.86
N PRO A 8 -8.59 2.67 4.04
CA PRO A 8 -9.40 3.89 4.08
C PRO A 8 -10.91 3.63 4.00
N ALA A 9 -11.35 2.70 3.15
CA ALA A 9 -12.76 2.37 2.99
C ALA A 9 -13.34 1.71 4.25
N GLY A 10 -12.60 0.75 4.85
CA GLY A 10 -13.02 0.07 6.06
C GLY A 10 -13.05 1.01 7.26
N LEU A 11 -12.00 1.80 7.46
CA LEU A 11 -11.90 2.79 8.54
C LEU A 11 -13.03 3.83 8.45
N SER A 12 -13.29 4.36 7.25
CA SER A 12 -14.38 5.32 7.05
C SER A 12 -15.74 4.71 7.33
N CYS A 13 -16.01 3.50 6.81
CA CYS A 13 -17.27 2.78 7.05
C CYS A 13 -17.45 2.51 8.56
N ALA A 14 -16.42 1.99 9.22
CA ALA A 14 -16.46 1.68 10.64
C ALA A 14 -16.74 2.91 11.49
N TYR A 15 -16.09 4.04 11.19
CA TYR A 15 -16.31 5.30 11.88
C TYR A 15 -17.78 5.74 11.82
N TYR A 16 -18.35 5.85 10.62
CA TYR A 16 -19.73 6.30 10.47
C TYR A 16 -20.72 5.34 11.12
N LEU A 17 -20.50 4.03 11.01
CA LEU A 17 -21.36 3.05 11.68
C LEU A 17 -21.26 3.15 13.21
N ALA A 18 -20.08 3.35 13.76
CA ALA A 18 -19.91 3.55 15.20
C ALA A 18 -20.60 4.83 15.70
N VAL A 19 -20.46 5.94 14.96
CA VAL A 19 -21.15 7.21 15.26
C VAL A 19 -22.67 7.05 15.19
N MET A 20 -23.18 6.18 14.33
CA MET A 20 -24.62 5.83 14.25
C MET A 20 -25.07 4.90 15.40
N GLY A 21 -24.19 4.48 16.28
CA GLY A 21 -24.50 3.67 17.46
C GLY A 21 -24.39 2.16 17.26
N HIS A 22 -23.83 1.69 16.15
CA HIS A 22 -23.57 0.28 15.91
C HIS A 22 -22.26 -0.17 16.59
N LYS A 23 -22.23 -1.41 17.07
CA LYS A 23 -21.00 -2.08 17.45
C LYS A 23 -20.27 -2.54 16.19
N VAL A 24 -19.02 -2.14 16.03
CA VAL A 24 -18.22 -2.42 14.82
C VAL A 24 -16.91 -3.07 15.20
N THR A 25 -16.56 -4.13 14.48
CA THR A 25 -15.25 -4.79 14.58
C THR A 25 -14.59 -4.79 13.21
N ILE A 26 -13.36 -4.27 13.12
CA ILE A 26 -12.52 -4.32 11.92
C ILE A 26 -11.63 -5.56 12.02
N PHE A 27 -11.65 -6.39 10.97
CA PHE A 27 -10.75 -7.52 10.77
C PHE A 27 -9.69 -7.14 9.73
N GLU A 28 -8.43 -7.04 10.14
CA GLU A 28 -7.32 -6.67 9.26
C GLU A 28 -6.28 -7.80 9.21
N GLN A 29 -5.92 -8.22 8.01
CA GLN A 29 -4.97 -9.32 7.79
C GLN A 29 -3.52 -8.97 8.16
N ARG A 30 -3.20 -7.68 8.37
CA ARG A 30 -1.85 -7.18 8.62
C ARG A 30 -1.68 -6.68 10.04
N HIS A 31 -0.41 -6.42 10.39
CA HIS A 31 -0.02 -5.90 11.70
C HIS A 31 -0.50 -4.46 11.97
N HIS A 32 -0.87 -3.72 10.92
CA HIS A 32 -1.25 -2.32 11.05
C HIS A 32 -2.46 -1.98 10.19
N LEU A 33 -3.29 -1.08 10.70
CA LEU A 33 -4.34 -0.42 9.92
C LEU A 33 -3.76 0.60 8.93
N GLY A 34 -4.61 1.07 8.02
CA GLY A 34 -4.28 2.09 7.04
C GLY A 34 -4.29 1.60 5.59
N GLY A 35 -4.22 0.29 5.35
CA GLY A 35 -4.25 -0.29 4.00
C GLY A 35 -3.21 0.36 3.08
N MET A 36 -3.61 0.76 1.87
CA MET A 36 -2.67 1.35 0.90
C MET A 36 -2.08 2.70 1.33
N LEU A 37 -2.66 3.42 2.29
CA LEU A 37 -2.04 4.62 2.86
C LEU A 37 -0.74 4.29 3.62
N ARG A 38 -0.69 3.11 4.25
CA ARG A 38 0.52 2.61 4.93
C ARG A 38 1.40 1.77 4.01
N TYR A 39 0.79 0.85 3.26
CA TYR A 39 1.48 -0.21 2.53
C TYR A 39 1.78 0.13 1.07
N GLY A 40 1.26 1.22 0.57
CA GLY A 40 1.49 1.69 -0.81
C GLY A 40 2.14 3.06 -0.89
N ILE A 41 1.89 3.95 0.09
CA ILE A 41 2.45 5.29 0.10
C ILE A 41 3.68 5.32 1.02
N PRO A 42 4.87 5.68 0.53
CA PRO A 42 6.07 5.79 1.36
C PRO A 42 5.95 6.82 2.48
N SER A 43 6.67 6.60 3.60
CA SER A 43 6.60 7.45 4.79
C SER A 43 7.09 8.89 4.55
N TYR A 44 7.96 9.10 3.57
CA TYR A 44 8.40 10.46 3.21
C TYR A 44 7.33 11.29 2.49
N ARG A 45 6.27 10.65 1.95
CA ARG A 45 5.09 11.33 1.38
C ARG A 45 3.95 11.42 2.40
N LEU A 46 3.72 10.36 3.15
CA LEU A 46 2.72 10.31 4.22
C LEU A 46 3.39 9.82 5.51
N PRO A 47 3.80 10.74 6.40
CA PRO A 47 4.42 10.39 7.67
C PRO A 47 3.54 9.44 8.50
N ARG A 48 4.14 8.40 9.05
CA ARG A 48 3.42 7.35 9.80
C ARG A 48 2.69 7.90 11.03
N GLU A 49 3.28 8.88 11.71
CA GLU A 49 2.68 9.52 12.87
C GLU A 49 1.39 10.26 12.51
N ARG A 50 1.32 10.87 11.32
CA ARG A 50 0.11 11.55 10.84
C ARG A 50 -0.99 10.57 10.52
N LEU A 51 -0.65 9.48 9.82
CA LEU A 51 -1.59 8.41 9.51
C LEU A 51 -2.11 7.76 10.79
N GLN A 52 -1.23 7.47 11.74
CA GLN A 52 -1.61 6.83 13.00
C GLN A 52 -2.54 7.74 13.82
N ALA A 53 -2.25 9.03 13.91
CA ALA A 53 -3.10 9.98 14.62
C ALA A 53 -4.54 10.03 14.07
N GLU A 54 -4.71 9.95 12.74
CA GLU A 54 -6.03 9.88 12.11
C GLU A 54 -6.73 8.55 12.40
N ILE A 55 -5.98 7.44 12.39
CA ILE A 55 -6.52 6.11 12.73
C ILE A 55 -6.96 6.09 14.19
N ASP A 56 -6.14 6.57 15.11
CA ASP A 56 -6.44 6.62 16.55
C ASP A 56 -7.71 7.46 16.82
N TRP A 57 -7.84 8.59 16.11
CA TRP A 57 -9.04 9.40 16.20
C TRP A 57 -10.29 8.64 15.71
N ILE A 58 -10.21 7.93 14.60
CA ILE A 58 -11.29 7.09 14.08
C ILE A 58 -11.67 6.01 15.12
N LEU A 59 -10.67 5.32 15.68
CA LEU A 59 -10.88 4.25 16.66
C LEU A 59 -11.46 4.75 17.98
N SER A 60 -11.25 6.03 18.31
CA SER A 60 -11.84 6.66 19.52
C SER A 60 -13.38 6.67 19.52
N ALA A 61 -14.01 6.41 18.37
CA ALA A 61 -15.45 6.19 18.26
C ALA A 61 -15.94 4.85 18.89
N GLY A 62 -15.05 4.05 19.44
CA GLY A 62 -15.38 2.76 20.10
C GLY A 62 -15.44 1.58 19.14
N ILE A 63 -14.53 1.55 18.17
CA ILE A 63 -14.39 0.49 17.17
C ILE A 63 -13.41 -0.57 17.68
N ASP A 64 -13.84 -1.84 17.67
CA ASP A 64 -12.98 -2.98 17.98
C ASP A 64 -12.11 -3.34 16.76
N VAL A 65 -10.88 -3.81 17.00
CA VAL A 65 -9.94 -4.15 15.93
C VAL A 65 -9.29 -5.50 16.21
N GLU A 66 -9.31 -6.38 15.20
CA GLU A 66 -8.55 -7.62 15.17
C GLU A 66 -7.51 -7.56 14.05
N LEU A 67 -6.25 -7.35 14.43
CA LEU A 67 -5.10 -7.37 13.54
C LEU A 67 -4.61 -8.81 13.31
N ASP A 68 -3.78 -9.03 12.29
CA ASP A 68 -3.25 -10.33 11.91
C ASP A 68 -4.34 -11.37 11.63
N HIS A 69 -5.53 -10.90 11.32
CA HIS A 69 -6.72 -11.72 11.11
C HIS A 69 -7.11 -11.75 9.62
N SER A 70 -6.63 -12.76 8.92
CA SER A 70 -7.00 -12.98 7.51
C SER A 70 -8.35 -13.70 7.41
N VAL A 71 -9.30 -13.11 6.70
CA VAL A 71 -10.64 -13.68 6.47
C VAL A 71 -10.67 -14.37 5.10
N ASN A 72 -10.74 -15.70 5.12
CA ASN A 72 -10.97 -16.54 3.93
C ASN A 72 -12.47 -16.81 3.73
N GLY A 73 -12.81 -17.70 2.78
CA GLY A 73 -14.21 -18.04 2.49
C GLY A 73 -14.98 -18.64 3.68
N GLU A 74 -14.33 -19.50 4.48
CA GLU A 74 -14.92 -20.08 5.69
C GLU A 74 -15.06 -19.04 6.80
N GLY A 75 -14.05 -18.16 6.96
CA GLY A 75 -14.09 -17.03 7.87
C GLY A 75 -15.23 -16.07 7.53
N LEU A 76 -15.43 -15.78 6.23
CA LEU A 76 -16.53 -14.95 5.79
C LEU A 76 -17.89 -15.59 6.11
N ALA A 77 -18.04 -16.91 5.93
CA ALA A 77 -19.28 -17.60 6.28
C ALA A 77 -19.58 -17.48 7.78
N ARG A 78 -18.58 -17.71 8.65
CA ARG A 78 -18.72 -17.53 10.11
C ARG A 78 -19.11 -16.10 10.49
N LEU A 79 -18.44 -15.08 9.93
CA LEU A 79 -18.76 -13.68 10.22
C LEU A 79 -20.18 -13.31 9.80
N ARG A 80 -20.72 -13.91 8.74
CA ARG A 80 -22.12 -13.72 8.34
C ARG A 80 -23.13 -14.32 9.31
N ASP A 81 -22.75 -15.36 10.05
CA ASP A 81 -23.60 -15.97 11.07
C ASP A 81 -23.48 -15.25 12.42
N GLU A 82 -22.32 -14.67 12.72
CA GLU A 82 -22.02 -14.03 14.01
C GLU A 82 -22.39 -12.54 14.07
N PHE A 83 -22.40 -11.84 12.92
CA PHE A 83 -22.67 -10.42 12.81
C PHE A 83 -23.94 -10.13 12.02
N ASP A 84 -24.66 -9.07 12.40
CA ASP A 84 -25.87 -8.64 11.69
C ASP A 84 -25.59 -8.18 10.24
N ALA A 85 -24.37 -7.69 9.98
CA ALA A 85 -23.93 -7.29 8.65
C ALA A 85 -22.40 -7.44 8.50
N VAL A 86 -21.95 -7.68 7.27
CA VAL A 86 -20.54 -7.74 6.91
C VAL A 86 -20.26 -6.78 5.77
N TYR A 87 -19.28 -5.89 5.95
CA TYR A 87 -18.80 -4.95 4.94
C TYR A 87 -17.44 -5.37 4.40
N LEU A 88 -17.34 -5.52 3.09
CA LEU A 88 -16.10 -5.92 2.41
C LEU A 88 -15.32 -4.69 1.97
N ALA A 89 -14.14 -4.45 2.57
CA ALA A 89 -13.24 -3.35 2.28
C ALA A 89 -11.81 -3.84 1.97
N ILE A 90 -11.71 -4.96 1.25
CA ILE A 90 -10.47 -5.71 1.03
C ILE A 90 -9.44 -5.01 0.14
N GLY A 91 -9.84 -3.95 -0.59
CA GLY A 91 -8.96 -3.17 -1.44
C GLY A 91 -8.42 -3.94 -2.66
N ALA A 92 -7.32 -3.43 -3.25
CA ALA A 92 -6.62 -4.04 -4.37
C ALA A 92 -5.12 -4.10 -4.03
N HIS A 93 -4.60 -5.31 -3.81
CA HIS A 93 -3.26 -5.55 -3.27
C HIS A 93 -2.33 -6.30 -4.23
N SER A 94 -2.71 -6.46 -5.48
CA SER A 94 -1.90 -7.10 -6.51
C SER A 94 -1.68 -6.16 -7.68
N ASP A 95 -0.47 -6.18 -8.20
CA ASP A 95 -0.10 -5.50 -9.43
C ASP A 95 -0.49 -6.31 -10.66
N LYS A 96 -0.51 -5.63 -11.78
CA LYS A 96 -0.71 -6.26 -13.09
C LYS A 96 0.63 -6.75 -13.61
N LYS A 97 0.68 -8.01 -14.03
CA LYS A 97 1.83 -8.55 -14.75
C LYS A 97 1.96 -7.90 -16.13
N LEU A 98 3.20 -7.74 -16.57
CA LEU A 98 3.51 -7.21 -17.91
C LEU A 98 3.30 -8.27 -19.01
N GLY A 99 3.43 -9.55 -18.64
CA GLY A 99 3.34 -10.67 -19.58
C GLY A 99 4.54 -10.76 -20.51
N LEU A 100 5.70 -10.29 -20.08
CA LEU A 100 6.93 -10.30 -20.87
C LEU A 100 7.83 -11.50 -20.50
N PRO A 101 8.57 -12.05 -21.48
CA PRO A 101 9.58 -13.05 -21.18
C PRO A 101 10.59 -12.53 -20.15
N GLY A 102 10.87 -13.33 -19.13
CA GLY A 102 11.81 -12.95 -18.05
C GLY A 102 11.15 -12.26 -16.84
N GLU A 103 9.86 -12.01 -16.87
CA GLU A 103 9.14 -11.41 -15.72
C GLU A 103 9.21 -12.26 -14.43
N GLU A 104 9.44 -13.56 -14.58
CA GLU A 104 9.60 -14.51 -13.47
C GLU A 104 11.09 -14.76 -13.13
N ALA A 105 12.02 -13.99 -13.70
CA ALA A 105 13.46 -14.17 -13.45
C ALA A 105 13.82 -13.72 -12.03
N LEU A 106 14.91 -14.30 -11.52
CA LEU A 106 15.47 -13.89 -10.24
C LEU A 106 15.84 -12.40 -10.26
N GLY A 107 15.44 -11.66 -9.25
CA GLY A 107 15.65 -10.21 -9.16
C GLY A 107 14.56 -9.37 -9.79
N VAL A 108 13.53 -9.99 -10.40
CA VAL A 108 12.32 -9.27 -10.82
C VAL A 108 11.29 -9.31 -9.70
N GLU A 109 10.91 -8.14 -9.21
CA GLU A 109 9.98 -8.03 -8.08
C GLU A 109 8.79 -7.14 -8.40
N SER A 110 7.70 -7.42 -7.70
CA SER A 110 6.49 -6.61 -7.71
C SER A 110 6.71 -5.29 -6.98
N ALA A 111 6.36 -4.17 -7.61
CA ALA A 111 6.35 -2.85 -7.00
C ALA A 111 5.49 -2.81 -5.71
N VAL A 112 4.31 -3.41 -5.78
CA VAL A 112 3.39 -3.48 -4.62
C VAL A 112 3.98 -4.31 -3.49
N LYS A 113 4.67 -5.43 -3.81
CA LYS A 113 5.34 -6.26 -2.81
C LYS A 113 6.46 -5.50 -2.10
N MET A 114 7.31 -4.78 -2.85
CA MET A 114 8.39 -3.96 -2.28
C MET A 114 7.84 -2.85 -1.36
N LEU A 115 6.86 -2.06 -1.84
CA LEU A 115 6.29 -0.98 -1.03
C LEU A 115 5.58 -1.52 0.22
N ARG A 116 4.99 -2.70 0.13
CA ARG A 116 4.34 -3.37 1.26
C ARG A 116 5.35 -3.78 2.33
N ALA A 117 6.47 -4.39 1.95
CA ALA A 117 7.54 -4.72 2.88
C ALA A 117 8.06 -3.46 3.60
N ILE A 118 8.26 -2.37 2.86
CA ILE A 118 8.60 -1.06 3.44
C ILE A 118 7.50 -0.57 4.40
N GLY A 119 6.24 -0.82 4.09
CA GLY A 119 5.10 -0.51 4.95
C GLY A 119 5.06 -1.31 6.24
N ASP A 120 5.59 -2.52 6.25
CA ASP A 120 5.79 -3.39 7.42
C ASP A 120 7.13 -3.10 8.14
N ASP A 121 7.82 -2.01 7.77
CA ASP A 121 9.14 -1.60 8.27
C ASP A 121 10.27 -2.61 7.91
N GLU A 122 10.04 -3.47 6.92
CA GLU A 122 11.00 -4.39 6.34
C GLU A 122 11.70 -3.73 5.14
N LEU A 123 12.75 -2.95 5.42
CA LEU A 123 13.49 -2.26 4.37
C LEU A 123 14.41 -3.21 3.60
N PRO A 124 14.28 -3.34 2.27
CA PRO A 124 15.23 -4.10 1.48
C PRO A 124 16.61 -3.41 1.47
N ASP A 125 17.67 -4.19 1.58
CA ASP A 125 19.02 -3.69 1.36
C ASP A 125 19.34 -3.77 -0.15
N LEU A 126 19.41 -2.61 -0.80
CA LEU A 126 19.75 -2.48 -2.22
C LEU A 126 21.15 -1.91 -2.44
N SER A 127 22.02 -1.94 -1.41
CA SER A 127 23.39 -1.41 -1.47
C SER A 127 24.18 -2.05 -2.62
N GLY A 128 24.77 -1.21 -3.48
CA GLY A 128 25.53 -1.62 -4.64
C GLY A 128 24.72 -2.22 -5.80
N GLN A 129 23.38 -2.23 -5.68
CA GLN A 129 22.51 -2.75 -6.73
C GLN A 129 22.11 -1.66 -7.72
N ARG A 130 21.93 -2.06 -8.98
CA ARG A 130 21.35 -1.23 -10.03
C ARG A 130 19.91 -1.65 -10.22
N VAL A 131 18.99 -0.72 -9.95
CA VAL A 131 17.54 -0.97 -9.99
C VAL A 131 16.93 -0.37 -11.25
N CYS A 132 16.13 -1.17 -11.95
CA CYS A 132 15.34 -0.73 -13.08
C CYS A 132 13.84 -0.81 -12.70
N VAL A 133 13.16 0.33 -12.74
CA VAL A 133 11.71 0.41 -12.45
C VAL A 133 10.96 0.57 -13.75
N ILE A 134 10.09 -0.39 -14.07
CA ILE A 134 9.30 -0.36 -15.30
C ILE A 134 7.92 0.24 -15.01
N GLY A 135 7.66 1.43 -15.54
CA GLY A 135 6.40 2.12 -15.40
C GLY A 135 6.52 3.64 -15.35
N GLY A 136 5.42 4.34 -15.57
CA GLY A 136 5.35 5.82 -15.59
C GLY A 136 4.21 6.37 -14.74
N GLY A 137 3.74 5.63 -13.74
CA GLY A 137 2.73 6.09 -12.78
C GLY A 137 3.35 6.48 -11.42
N ASN A 138 2.55 7.05 -10.52
CA ASN A 138 3.00 7.44 -9.18
C ASN A 138 3.67 6.29 -8.42
N VAL A 139 3.17 5.05 -8.57
CA VAL A 139 3.76 3.86 -7.94
C VAL A 139 5.20 3.64 -8.40
N ALA A 140 5.48 3.85 -9.70
CA ALA A 140 6.85 3.72 -10.22
C ALA A 140 7.79 4.79 -9.63
N MET A 141 7.30 6.02 -9.46
CA MET A 141 8.05 7.09 -8.79
C MET A 141 8.32 6.75 -7.32
N ASP A 142 7.31 6.24 -6.62
CA ASP A 142 7.43 5.83 -5.21
C ASP A 142 8.45 4.69 -5.04
N VAL A 143 8.42 3.69 -5.92
CA VAL A 143 9.39 2.58 -5.90
C VAL A 143 10.80 3.08 -6.22
N ALA A 144 10.96 3.91 -7.25
CA ALA A 144 12.27 4.44 -7.64
C ALA A 144 12.91 5.25 -6.51
N ARG A 145 12.17 6.18 -5.93
CA ARG A 145 12.62 7.01 -4.80
C ARG A 145 12.88 6.19 -3.55
N SER A 146 12.07 5.14 -3.31
CA SER A 146 12.32 4.20 -2.21
C SER A 146 13.57 3.38 -2.44
N ALA A 147 13.85 2.94 -3.67
CA ALA A 147 15.07 2.21 -4.01
C ALA A 147 16.33 3.04 -3.77
N VAL A 148 16.31 4.35 -4.11
CA VAL A 148 17.41 5.27 -3.76
C VAL A 148 17.63 5.30 -2.25
N ARG A 149 16.56 5.41 -1.45
CA ARG A 149 16.62 5.45 0.02
C ARG A 149 17.06 4.12 0.64
N CYS A 150 16.80 3.02 -0.05
CA CYS A 150 17.27 1.68 0.33
C CYS A 150 18.72 1.39 -0.13
N GLY A 151 19.45 2.42 -0.61
CA GLY A 151 20.88 2.33 -0.91
C GLY A 151 21.23 1.87 -2.32
N ALA A 152 20.28 1.84 -3.27
CA ALA A 152 20.59 1.48 -4.65
C ALA A 152 21.68 2.40 -5.24
N GLU A 153 22.69 1.81 -5.91
CA GLU A 153 23.78 2.55 -6.57
C GLU A 153 23.28 3.40 -7.75
N LYS A 154 22.34 2.83 -8.50
CA LYS A 154 21.73 3.50 -9.65
C LYS A 154 20.27 3.08 -9.77
N VAL A 155 19.38 4.05 -10.01
CA VAL A 155 17.96 3.78 -10.27
C VAL A 155 17.58 4.37 -11.62
N SER A 156 17.03 3.54 -12.50
CA SER A 156 16.54 3.93 -13.81
C SER A 156 15.05 3.62 -13.93
N ILE A 157 14.26 4.61 -14.33
CA ILE A 157 12.82 4.47 -14.59
C ILE A 157 12.66 4.31 -16.11
N VAL A 158 12.12 3.17 -16.52
CA VAL A 158 11.90 2.84 -17.94
C VAL A 158 10.42 2.96 -18.27
N TYR A 159 10.10 3.82 -19.23
CA TYR A 159 8.72 3.99 -19.66
C TYR A 159 8.61 3.90 -21.18
N ARG A 160 7.62 3.14 -21.66
CA ARG A 160 7.42 2.82 -23.09
C ARG A 160 6.99 4.01 -23.95
N ARG A 161 6.70 5.17 -23.36
CA ARG A 161 6.27 6.39 -24.06
C ARG A 161 7.17 7.54 -23.61
N ARG A 162 6.87 8.76 -24.08
CA ARG A 162 7.59 9.97 -23.68
C ARG A 162 7.30 10.33 -22.22
N ILE A 163 8.18 11.06 -21.59
CA ILE A 163 8.01 11.54 -20.22
C ILE A 163 6.72 12.35 -20.03
N CYS A 164 6.33 13.15 -21.05
CA CYS A 164 5.06 13.90 -21.01
C CYS A 164 3.79 13.02 -21.13
N ASP A 165 3.94 11.75 -21.45
CA ASP A 165 2.83 10.78 -21.53
C ASP A 165 2.73 9.97 -20.21
N MET A 166 3.60 10.22 -19.22
CA MET A 166 3.53 9.56 -17.92
C MET A 166 2.26 9.98 -17.18
N THR A 167 1.68 9.02 -16.45
CA THR A 167 0.50 9.29 -15.61
C THR A 167 0.86 9.69 -14.18
N ALA A 168 2.14 9.69 -13.84
CA ALA A 168 2.63 10.24 -12.58
C ALA A 168 2.45 11.76 -12.57
N GLN A 169 2.26 12.32 -11.39
CA GLN A 169 2.21 13.77 -11.21
C GLN A 169 3.58 14.38 -11.51
N ASP A 170 3.61 15.54 -12.14
CA ASP A 170 4.87 16.25 -12.52
C ASP A 170 5.79 16.45 -11.31
N ALA A 171 5.24 16.77 -10.14
CA ALA A 171 6.00 16.92 -8.91
C ALA A 171 6.69 15.62 -8.46
N GLU A 172 6.09 14.46 -8.71
CA GLU A 172 6.67 13.16 -8.37
C GLU A 172 7.78 12.77 -9.36
N ILE A 173 7.60 13.08 -10.64
CA ILE A 173 8.63 12.88 -11.66
C ILE A 173 9.84 13.77 -11.34
N ALA A 174 9.61 15.06 -11.08
CA ALA A 174 10.65 16.01 -10.71
C ALA A 174 11.37 15.58 -9.41
N GLY A 175 10.61 15.08 -8.43
CA GLY A 175 11.16 14.56 -7.18
C GLY A 175 12.07 13.34 -7.40
N ALA A 176 11.67 12.41 -8.25
CA ALA A 176 12.50 11.24 -8.59
C ALA A 176 13.78 11.64 -9.30
N GLN A 177 13.72 12.58 -10.26
CA GLN A 177 14.89 13.10 -10.95
C GLN A 177 15.84 13.88 -10.00
N ALA A 178 15.28 14.68 -9.10
CA ALA A 178 16.08 15.43 -8.09
C ALA A 178 16.80 14.50 -7.11
N GLU A 179 16.28 13.30 -6.88
CA GLU A 179 16.90 12.24 -6.06
C GLU A 179 17.89 11.36 -6.87
N GLY A 180 18.15 11.68 -8.13
CA GLY A 180 19.14 11.00 -8.96
C GLY A 180 18.58 9.82 -9.79
N CYS A 181 17.26 9.64 -9.88
CA CYS A 181 16.69 8.65 -10.77
C CYS A 181 16.80 9.11 -12.22
N GLU A 182 17.30 8.22 -13.11
CA GLU A 182 17.28 8.44 -14.55
C GLU A 182 15.91 8.05 -15.12
N VAL A 183 15.37 8.86 -16.03
CA VAL A 183 14.15 8.52 -16.79
C VAL A 183 14.54 8.21 -18.23
N LEU A 184 14.23 6.97 -18.67
CA LEU A 184 14.57 6.43 -19.97
C LEU A 184 13.32 6.12 -20.80
#